data_0a2266bcd2ac6f9f9feedbbb7d8c4bdd
#
_entry.id   0a2266bcd2ac6f9f9feedbbb7d8c4bdd
#
_cell.length_a   1.000
_cell.length_b   1.000
_cell.length_c   1.000
_cell.angle_alpha   90.00
_cell.angle_beta   90.00
_cell.angle_gamma   90.00
#
_symmetry.space_group_name_H-M   'P 1'
#
loop_
_entity.id
_entity.type
_entity.pdbx_description
1 polymer ?
#
loop_
_entity_poly.entity_id
_entity_poly.type
_entity_poly.pdbx_seq_one_letter_code
_entity_poly.pdbx_strand_id
1 'polypeptide(L)'
;MRPNGEIAARKAECFSDQGAYASHGHSIGAKALGSFPQLYPCENFEGDVYTVFTNKPVSGAMRGYGIPQAMFAMESHTDDIAVKLGIPPYEYRWKYLMPKGYTDGFSKNVNYYDTFRECMEKGSVSVDYERK
;
A
#
# COMPACT_ATOMS: atom_id res chain seq x y z
N MET A 1 -4.62 3.66 -15.01
CA MET A 1 -4.33 2.23 -15.26
C MET A 1 -4.19 1.97 -16.74
N ARG A 2 -3.44 0.93 -17.12
CA ARG A 2 -3.36 0.43 -18.51
C ARG A 2 -4.56 -0.47 -18.81
N PRO A 3 -4.91 -0.67 -20.08
CA PRO A 3 -6.04 -1.55 -20.46
C PRO A 3 -5.92 -2.99 -19.96
N ASN A 4 -4.70 -3.48 -19.75
CA ASN A 4 -4.42 -4.82 -19.23
C ASN A 4 -4.56 -4.93 -17.69
N GLY A 5 -4.87 -3.84 -17.00
CA GLY A 5 -5.03 -3.79 -15.54
C GLY A 5 -3.76 -3.43 -14.74
N GLU A 6 -2.63 -3.19 -15.41
CA GLU A 6 -1.42 -2.72 -14.75
C GLU A 6 -1.56 -1.29 -14.24
N ILE A 7 -0.90 -1.00 -13.11
CA ILE A 7 -0.85 0.34 -12.53
C ILE A 7 0.17 1.18 -13.28
N ALA A 8 -0.28 2.08 -14.14
CA ALA A 8 0.60 2.98 -14.91
C ALA A 8 1.14 4.14 -14.06
N ALA A 9 0.30 4.66 -13.18
CA ALA A 9 0.63 5.76 -12.28
C ALA A 9 -0.23 5.69 -11.03
N ARG A 10 0.32 6.18 -9.91
CA ARG A 10 -0.38 6.33 -8.64
C ARG A 10 -0.07 7.69 -8.06
N LYS A 11 -1.12 8.35 -7.56
CA LYS A 11 -1.00 9.56 -6.75
C LYS A 11 -1.61 9.31 -5.38
N ALA A 12 -0.93 9.77 -4.32
CA ALA A 12 -1.41 9.68 -2.96
C ALA A 12 -1.17 10.99 -2.20
N GLU A 13 -2.15 11.40 -1.41
CA GLU A 13 -2.03 12.51 -0.49
C GLU A 13 -2.28 12.02 0.93
N CYS A 14 -1.40 12.36 1.85
CA CYS A 14 -1.48 11.95 3.24
C CYS A 14 -1.58 13.18 4.14
N PHE A 15 -2.66 13.27 4.91
CA PHE A 15 -2.83 14.31 5.92
C PHE A 15 -2.60 13.69 7.31
N SER A 16 -1.55 14.14 7.99
CA SER A 16 -1.19 13.69 9.34
C SER A 16 -1.57 14.77 10.35
N ASP A 17 -2.61 14.50 11.15
CA ASP A 17 -2.98 15.36 12.28
C ASP A 17 -1.99 15.16 13.43
N GLN A 18 -1.18 16.17 13.73
CA GLN A 18 -0.14 16.09 14.74
C GLN A 18 -0.63 16.50 16.13
N GLY A 19 -1.81 17.09 16.23
CA GLY A 19 -2.32 17.69 17.45
C GLY A 19 -1.65 19.05 17.75
N ALA A 20 -1.63 19.44 19.02
CA ALA A 20 -1.18 20.77 19.42
C ALA A 20 0.35 20.96 19.46
N TYR A 21 1.11 19.87 19.51
CA TYR A 21 2.57 19.91 19.67
C TYR A 21 3.29 19.01 18.67
N ALA A 22 4.47 19.43 18.26
CA ALA A 22 5.32 18.63 17.39
C ALA A 22 5.77 17.34 18.09
N SER A 23 5.57 16.21 17.39
CA SER A 23 6.06 14.90 17.78
C SER A 23 6.56 14.19 16.51
N HIS A 24 6.11 12.98 16.26
CA HIS A 24 6.51 12.16 15.11
C HIS A 24 5.59 12.26 13.87
N GLY A 25 4.60 13.17 13.87
CA GLY A 25 3.56 13.24 12.82
C GLY A 25 4.10 13.32 11.41
N HIS A 26 5.14 14.12 11.17
CA HIS A 26 5.80 14.24 9.87
C HIS A 26 6.46 12.95 9.40
N SER A 27 7.15 12.24 10.29
CA SER A 27 7.83 10.98 9.97
C SER A 27 6.83 9.84 9.76
N ILE A 28 5.73 9.84 10.52
CA ILE A 28 4.64 8.86 10.37
C ILE A 28 4.00 8.99 8.99
N GLY A 29 3.66 10.21 8.58
CA GLY A 29 3.10 10.47 7.25
C GLY A 29 4.05 10.09 6.12
N ALA A 30 5.33 10.44 6.24
CA ALA A 30 6.35 10.07 5.27
C ALA A 30 6.53 8.54 5.15
N LYS A 31 6.52 7.83 6.28
CA LYS A 31 6.60 6.36 6.29
C LYS A 31 5.36 5.71 5.69
N ALA A 32 4.17 6.23 5.99
CA ALA A 32 2.92 5.79 5.40
C ALA A 32 2.97 5.93 3.86
N LEU A 33 3.31 7.12 3.37
CA LEU A 33 3.39 7.40 1.94
C LEU A 33 4.43 6.53 1.23
N GLY A 34 5.61 6.36 1.82
CA GLY A 34 6.68 5.53 1.25
C GLY A 34 6.36 4.04 1.16
N SER A 35 5.25 3.58 1.75
CA SER A 35 4.81 2.20 1.63
C SER A 35 3.95 1.91 0.38
N PHE A 36 3.38 2.94 -0.25
CA PHE A 36 2.50 2.78 -1.42
C PHE A 36 3.14 2.09 -2.64
N PRO A 37 4.40 2.34 -3.00
CA PRO A 37 5.02 1.66 -4.14
C PRO A 37 5.51 0.23 -3.84
N GLN A 38 5.38 -0.27 -2.62
CA GLN A 38 6.09 -1.48 -2.18
C GLN A 38 5.44 -2.82 -2.54
N LEU A 39 4.13 -2.89 -2.78
CA LEU A 39 3.44 -4.16 -3.06
C LEU A 39 3.14 -4.39 -4.53
N TYR A 40 2.82 -3.34 -5.24
CA TYR A 40 2.43 -3.42 -6.65
C TYR A 40 3.35 -2.56 -7.50
N PRO A 41 3.96 -3.11 -8.56
CA PRO A 41 4.76 -2.34 -9.49
C PRO A 41 4.02 -1.09 -9.97
N CYS A 42 4.68 0.05 -9.91
CA CYS A 42 4.14 1.32 -10.37
C CYS A 42 5.30 2.17 -10.92
N GLU A 43 5.27 2.47 -12.20
CA GLU A 43 6.34 3.24 -12.85
C GLU A 43 6.38 4.70 -12.41
N ASN A 44 5.21 5.26 -12.16
CA ASN A 44 5.06 6.67 -11.84
C ASN A 44 4.30 6.82 -10.52
N PHE A 45 4.97 7.35 -9.52
CA PHE A 45 4.40 7.61 -8.21
C PHE A 45 4.59 9.08 -7.84
N GLU A 46 3.51 9.75 -7.50
CA GLU A 46 3.49 11.10 -6.94
C GLU A 46 2.84 11.03 -5.56
N GLY A 47 3.44 11.66 -4.56
CA GLY A 47 2.88 11.64 -3.22
C GLY A 47 3.26 12.84 -2.39
N ASP A 48 2.26 13.41 -1.70
CA ASP A 48 2.40 14.53 -0.81
C ASP A 48 2.02 14.16 0.63
N VAL A 49 2.77 14.68 1.59
CA VAL A 49 2.47 14.55 3.01
C VAL A 49 2.27 15.92 3.62
N TYR A 50 1.11 16.14 4.18
CA TYR A 50 0.77 17.34 4.92
C TYR A 50 0.67 17.00 6.39
N THR A 51 1.55 17.58 7.21
CA THR A 51 1.47 17.47 8.67
C THR A 51 0.85 18.73 9.21
N VAL A 52 -0.29 18.61 9.88
CA VAL A 52 -1.08 19.74 10.35
C VAL A 52 -1.16 19.79 11.86
N PHE A 53 -1.08 20.99 12.42
CA PHE A 53 -1.36 21.22 13.84
C PHE A 53 -2.85 21.43 14.05
N THR A 54 -3.36 20.88 15.14
CA THR A 54 -4.76 21.03 15.56
C THR A 54 -4.84 21.21 17.08
N ASN A 55 -6.01 21.60 17.58
CA ASN A 55 -6.28 21.74 19.01
C ASN A 55 -6.60 20.39 19.70
N LYS A 56 -6.13 19.28 19.13
CA LYS A 56 -6.28 17.95 19.71
C LYS A 56 -5.07 17.54 20.54
N PRO A 57 -5.16 16.49 21.35
CA PRO A 57 -4.00 15.90 21.99
C PRO A 57 -2.92 15.55 20.95
N VAL A 58 -1.66 15.63 21.36
CA VAL A 58 -0.52 15.32 20.49
C VAL A 58 -0.62 13.88 19.99
N SER A 59 -0.48 13.70 18.70
CA SER A 59 -0.37 12.38 18.10
C SER A 59 1.08 11.88 18.16
N GLY A 60 1.24 10.57 18.18
CA GLY A 60 2.56 9.95 18.30
C GLY A 60 2.66 8.63 17.59
N ALA A 61 3.85 8.05 17.67
CA ALA A 61 4.14 6.76 17.07
C ALA A 61 3.30 5.64 17.69
N MET A 62 2.63 4.89 16.83
CA MET A 62 1.91 3.67 17.18
C MET A 62 2.47 2.51 16.34
N ARG A 63 2.32 1.28 16.81
CA ARG A 63 2.81 0.08 16.14
C ARG A 63 2.45 0.08 14.65
N GLY A 64 3.46 -0.05 13.77
CA GLY A 64 3.32 0.03 12.32
C GLY A 64 3.57 1.42 11.74
N TYR A 65 3.61 2.47 12.56
CA TYR A 65 4.12 3.81 12.21
C TYR A 65 3.49 4.40 10.93
N GLY A 66 2.17 4.30 10.80
CA GLY A 66 1.39 4.80 9.65
C GLY A 66 1.25 3.78 8.51
N ILE A 67 2.05 2.73 8.46
CA ILE A 67 1.93 1.69 7.42
C ILE A 67 0.55 1.00 7.45
N PRO A 68 -0.03 0.62 8.59
CA PRO A 68 -1.35 -0.04 8.59
C PRO A 68 -2.45 0.80 7.93
N GLN A 69 -2.46 2.11 8.16
CA GLN A 69 -3.44 3.02 7.55
C GLN A 69 -3.23 3.13 6.04
N ALA A 70 -1.98 3.26 5.60
CA ALA A 70 -1.62 3.31 4.20
C ALA A 70 -1.96 1.99 3.48
N MET A 71 -1.65 0.86 4.09
CA MET A 71 -1.97 -0.46 3.52
C MET A 71 -3.48 -0.68 3.43
N PHE A 72 -4.24 -0.31 4.45
CA PHE A 72 -5.69 -0.39 4.39
C PHE A 72 -6.26 0.41 3.21
N ALA A 73 -5.83 1.67 3.06
CA ALA A 73 -6.28 2.51 1.95
C ALA A 73 -5.87 1.95 0.58
N MET A 74 -4.63 1.48 0.46
CA MET A 74 -4.11 0.92 -0.78
C MET A 74 -4.80 -0.38 -1.16
N GLU A 75 -4.99 -1.28 -0.21
CA GLU A 75 -5.61 -2.58 -0.46
C GLU A 75 -7.11 -2.46 -0.74
N SER A 76 -7.82 -1.54 -0.06
CA SER A 76 -9.22 -1.24 -0.37
C SER A 76 -9.36 -0.66 -1.77
N HIS A 77 -8.47 0.26 -2.16
CA HIS A 77 -8.46 0.80 -3.52
C HIS A 77 -8.11 -0.27 -4.57
N THR A 78 -7.25 -1.22 -4.20
CA THR A 78 -6.91 -2.36 -5.08
C THR A 78 -8.12 -3.27 -5.30
N ASP A 79 -8.93 -3.49 -4.27
CA ASP A 79 -10.21 -4.23 -4.40
C ASP A 79 -11.18 -3.50 -5.31
N ASP A 80 -11.34 -2.18 -5.15
CA ASP A 80 -12.20 -1.36 -6.03
C ASP A 80 -11.75 -1.44 -7.50
N ILE A 81 -10.44 -1.46 -7.74
CA ILE A 81 -9.86 -1.64 -9.07
C ILE A 81 -10.23 -3.01 -9.64
N ALA A 82 -10.02 -4.06 -8.88
CA ALA A 82 -10.30 -5.43 -9.28
C ALA A 82 -11.79 -5.59 -9.65
N VAL A 83 -12.68 -5.09 -8.80
CA VAL A 83 -14.13 -5.11 -9.04
C VAL A 83 -14.50 -4.36 -10.32
N LYS A 84 -13.95 -3.17 -10.53
CA LYS A 84 -14.21 -2.37 -11.75
C LYS A 84 -13.72 -3.06 -13.03
N LEU A 85 -12.70 -3.88 -12.94
CA LEU A 85 -12.18 -4.69 -14.06
C LEU A 85 -12.92 -6.02 -14.24
N GLY A 86 -13.82 -6.38 -13.33
CA GLY A 86 -14.49 -7.68 -13.33
C GLY A 86 -13.54 -8.85 -13.02
N ILE A 87 -12.46 -8.59 -12.30
CA ILE A 87 -11.46 -9.59 -11.90
C ILE A 87 -11.64 -9.86 -10.40
N PRO A 88 -11.69 -11.12 -9.96
CA PRO A 88 -11.69 -11.42 -8.53
C PRO A 88 -10.49 -10.79 -7.82
N PRO A 89 -10.66 -10.16 -6.64
CA PRO A 89 -9.58 -9.45 -5.94
C PRO A 89 -8.34 -10.34 -5.66
N TYR A 90 -8.54 -11.62 -5.39
CA TYR A 90 -7.44 -12.56 -5.21
C TYR A 90 -6.62 -12.74 -6.50
N GLU A 91 -7.30 -12.94 -7.64
CA GLU A 91 -6.65 -13.11 -8.95
C GLU A 91 -5.92 -11.85 -9.39
N TYR A 92 -6.52 -10.69 -9.14
CA TYR A 92 -5.88 -9.40 -9.41
C TYR A 92 -4.56 -9.29 -8.63
N ARG A 93 -4.57 -9.55 -7.32
CA ARG A 93 -3.35 -9.54 -6.50
C ARG A 93 -2.33 -10.55 -6.97
N TRP A 94 -2.75 -11.77 -7.21
CA TRP A 94 -1.87 -12.83 -7.73
C TRP A 94 -1.11 -12.40 -8.99
N LYS A 95 -1.81 -11.74 -9.90
CA LYS A 95 -1.25 -11.30 -11.18
C LYS A 95 -0.30 -10.09 -11.04
N TYR A 96 -0.66 -9.12 -10.19
CA TYR A 96 -0.01 -7.81 -10.16
C TYR A 96 0.86 -7.55 -8.93
N LEU A 97 0.93 -8.48 -7.98
CA LEU A 97 1.91 -8.38 -6.89
C LEU A 97 3.33 -8.33 -7.44
N MET A 98 4.17 -7.56 -6.74
CA MET A 98 5.58 -7.40 -7.05
C MET A 98 6.27 -8.75 -7.26
N PRO A 99 6.80 -9.02 -8.46
CA PRO A 99 7.48 -10.28 -8.73
C PRO A 99 8.89 -10.31 -8.11
N LYS A 100 9.42 -11.51 -7.98
CA LYS A 100 10.85 -11.70 -7.66
C LYS A 100 11.71 -11.00 -8.70
N GLY A 101 12.76 -10.30 -8.26
CA GLY A 101 13.68 -9.54 -9.11
C GLY A 101 13.23 -8.11 -9.42
N TYR A 102 12.01 -7.74 -9.04
CA TYR A 102 11.57 -6.36 -9.23
C TYR A 102 12.36 -5.40 -8.34
N THR A 103 12.80 -4.30 -8.93
CA THR A 103 13.43 -3.20 -8.21
C THR A 103 12.43 -2.05 -8.08
N ASP A 104 12.08 -1.70 -6.87
CA ASP A 104 11.21 -0.56 -6.61
C ASP A 104 11.84 0.74 -7.09
N GLY A 105 11.13 1.47 -7.95
CA GLY A 105 11.60 2.71 -8.54
C GLY A 105 11.86 3.83 -7.53
N PHE A 106 11.20 3.80 -6.37
CA PHE A 106 11.31 4.83 -5.34
C PHE A 106 12.40 4.50 -4.31
N SER A 107 12.31 3.35 -3.63
CA SER A 107 13.26 2.97 -2.57
C SER A 107 14.53 2.31 -3.10
N LYS A 108 14.54 1.91 -4.38
CA LYS A 108 15.61 1.11 -5.02
C LYS A 108 15.83 -0.26 -4.37
N ASN A 109 14.89 -0.71 -3.56
CA ASN A 109 14.93 -2.04 -2.97
C ASN A 109 14.59 -3.10 -4.02
N VAL A 110 15.32 -4.21 -3.97
CA VAL A 110 15.08 -5.38 -4.82
C VAL A 110 14.25 -6.41 -4.06
N ASN A 111 13.21 -6.91 -4.69
CA ASN A 111 12.46 -8.03 -4.16
C ASN A 111 13.18 -9.36 -4.48
N TYR A 112 13.87 -9.91 -3.52
CA TYR A 112 14.66 -11.16 -3.70
C TYR A 112 13.82 -12.44 -3.61
N TYR A 113 12.59 -12.39 -3.12
CA TYR A 113 11.77 -13.56 -2.79
C TYR A 113 10.37 -13.45 -3.37
N ASP A 114 9.72 -14.57 -3.64
CA ASP A 114 8.30 -14.62 -4.04
C ASP A 114 7.38 -15.02 -2.88
N THR A 115 7.73 -14.58 -1.67
CA THR A 115 7.03 -14.91 -0.43
C THR A 115 5.60 -14.38 -0.39
N PHE A 116 5.29 -13.31 -1.11
CA PHE A 116 3.91 -12.78 -1.16
C PHE A 116 2.95 -13.78 -1.79
N ARG A 117 3.33 -14.38 -2.94
CA ARG A 117 2.50 -15.41 -3.59
C ARG A 117 2.42 -16.67 -2.76
N GLU A 118 3.52 -17.11 -2.18
CA GLU A 118 3.54 -18.25 -1.27
C GLU A 118 2.59 -18.05 -0.07
N CYS A 119 2.57 -16.87 0.53
CA CYS A 119 1.64 -16.53 1.61
C CYS A 119 0.17 -16.53 1.14
N MET A 120 -0.10 -15.98 -0.04
CA MET A 120 -1.45 -15.98 -0.61
C MET A 120 -1.94 -17.42 -0.88
N GLU A 121 -1.10 -18.25 -1.47
CA GLU A 121 -1.43 -19.66 -1.78
C GLU A 121 -1.73 -20.45 -0.49
N LYS A 122 -0.83 -20.38 0.50
CA LYS A 122 -1.06 -21.05 1.79
C LYS A 122 -2.30 -20.50 2.51
N GLY A 123 -2.50 -19.19 2.46
CA GLY A 123 -3.67 -18.55 3.04
C GLY A 123 -4.97 -19.00 2.38
N SER A 124 -5.03 -19.03 1.05
CA SER A 124 -6.23 -19.44 0.31
C SER A 124 -6.63 -20.89 0.62
N VAL A 125 -5.66 -21.79 0.72
CA VAL A 125 -5.89 -23.18 1.11
C VAL A 125 -6.41 -23.26 2.55
N SER A 126 -5.83 -22.50 3.48
CA SER A 126 -6.20 -22.57 4.90
C SER A 126 -7.62 -22.09 5.19
N VAL A 127 -8.17 -21.20 4.35
CA VAL A 127 -9.55 -20.68 4.49
C VAL A 127 -10.54 -21.26 3.50
N ASP A 128 -10.12 -22.24 2.70
CA ASP A 128 -10.93 -22.87 1.65
C ASP A 128 -11.56 -21.83 0.69
N TYR A 129 -10.72 -20.95 0.19
CA TYR A 129 -11.14 -19.76 -0.57
C TYR A 129 -11.96 -20.09 -1.83
N GLU A 130 -11.65 -21.20 -2.53
CA GLU A 130 -12.34 -21.61 -3.74
C GLU A 130 -13.78 -22.10 -3.50
N ARG A 131 -14.11 -22.45 -2.24
CA ARG A 131 -15.44 -22.90 -1.86
C ARG A 131 -16.40 -21.80 -1.46
N LYS A 132 -15.92 -20.58 -1.30
CA LYS A 132 -16.71 -19.43 -0.86
C LYS A 132 -17.07 -18.50 -1.99
#